data_27e13f019ffee0120426243dd0c5d652
#
_entry.id   27e13f019ffee0120426243dd0c5d652
#
_cell.length_a   1.000
_cell.length_b   1.000
_cell.length_c   1.000
_cell.angle_alpha   90.00
_cell.angle_beta   90.00
_cell.angle_gamma   90.00
#
_symmetry.space_group_name_H-M   'P 1'
#
loop_
_entity.id
_entity.type
_entity.pdbx_description
1 polymer ?
#
loop_
_entity_poly.entity_id
_entity_poly.type
_entity_poly.pdbx_seq_one_letter_code
_entity_poly.pdbx_strand_id
1 'polypeptide(L)'
;MGAVNITIITAFPGYFSDFLSESMIGRALSRGLIRVAVEDIRDHGAGSYRQIDDYAFGGGGMVLMPEALEKALSAAEEKSGPAYVVAPSPQGDLLSQEVVETLASREHIAIVCGHYEGLDERFVKKRVHRELSLGDFVLTGGEIPAMAIVDALARLVPGVIGRESAVVEDSFYRGMLDHPHYTRPAEWNGMEAPKVLLSGHAARIDRWRRDEAAERTLSRRPELIGRANIRDYLPGGVYAALVHFPVLDRKGERTTAAIAGLDLSDLGRSCRTYGVDRLLVTTPLASQRELVKTMARHWTEGAGGAVNPDRKEAFAGIKTFASLEGAERWVAGREKAPPLLIGTTASARDGDVHWLEAKRRVLREKRPVLFIFGTGSGLHDQVLARCHMILKPLTGGYGDYNHLSVRTAAGIVFDRFFGWR
;
A
#
# COMPACT_ATOMS: atom_id res chain seq x y z
N MET A 1 5.04 -0.50 22.85
CA MET A 1 4.44 0.84 22.71
C MET A 1 3.66 1.12 23.97
N GLY A 2 3.75 2.34 24.55
CA GLY A 2 2.90 2.76 25.67
C GLY A 2 1.44 2.89 25.22
N ALA A 3 0.50 3.00 26.17
CA ALA A 3 -0.90 3.26 25.85
C ALA A 3 -1.02 4.61 25.11
N VAL A 4 -1.76 4.64 24.00
CA VAL A 4 -2.02 5.89 23.26
C VAL A 4 -2.94 6.78 24.14
N ASN A 5 -2.51 8.02 24.39
CA ASN A 5 -3.33 8.99 25.12
C ASN A 5 -4.12 9.82 24.10
N ILE A 6 -5.43 9.90 24.29
CA ILE A 6 -6.33 10.68 23.45
C ILE A 6 -7.11 11.64 24.36
N THR A 7 -7.15 12.92 24.01
CA THR A 7 -8.03 13.89 24.65
C THR A 7 -9.02 14.43 23.65
N ILE A 8 -10.31 14.31 23.93
CA ILE A 8 -11.40 14.86 23.13
C ILE A 8 -11.83 16.17 23.76
N ILE A 9 -11.69 17.26 23.04
CA ILE A 9 -12.09 18.61 23.48
C ILE A 9 -13.40 18.94 22.79
N THR A 10 -14.48 19.11 23.54
CA THR A 10 -15.84 19.23 23.00
C THR A 10 -16.73 20.11 23.88
N ALA A 11 -17.78 20.71 23.29
CA ALA A 11 -18.85 21.37 24.01
C ALA A 11 -19.96 20.40 24.48
N PHE A 12 -19.90 19.12 24.07
CA PHE A 12 -20.92 18.11 24.29
C PHE A 12 -20.34 16.79 24.82
N PRO A 13 -19.74 16.77 26.02
CA PRO A 13 -19.08 15.58 26.56
C PRO A 13 -20.01 14.36 26.67
N GLY A 14 -21.32 14.57 26.85
CA GLY A 14 -22.30 13.52 26.93
C GLY A 14 -22.39 12.60 25.69
N TYR A 15 -21.97 13.07 24.52
CA TYR A 15 -21.91 12.24 23.32
C TYR A 15 -21.01 11.00 23.48
N PHE A 16 -20.01 11.07 24.37
CA PHE A 16 -18.98 10.04 24.48
C PHE A 16 -19.25 9.02 25.58
N SER A 17 -20.27 9.21 26.42
CA SER A 17 -20.52 8.36 27.60
C SER A 17 -20.67 6.89 27.22
N ASP A 18 -21.63 6.56 26.37
CA ASP A 18 -21.90 5.17 25.97
C ASP A 18 -20.78 4.64 25.02
N PHE A 19 -20.28 5.49 24.11
CA PHE A 19 -19.19 5.14 23.21
C PHE A 19 -17.94 4.67 23.96
N LEU A 20 -17.56 5.32 25.05
CA LEU A 20 -16.38 4.99 25.85
C LEU A 20 -16.62 3.85 26.84
N SER A 21 -17.87 3.53 27.19
CA SER A 21 -18.18 2.47 28.14
C SER A 21 -18.44 1.11 27.49
N GLU A 22 -18.86 1.10 26.22
CA GLU A 22 -19.38 -0.08 25.56
C GLU A 22 -18.36 -0.78 24.64
N SER A 23 -18.66 -2.05 24.31
CA SER A 23 -18.00 -2.85 23.28
C SER A 23 -16.47 -2.96 23.42
N MET A 24 -15.73 -2.80 22.32
CA MET A 24 -14.27 -2.95 22.29
C MET A 24 -13.54 -1.76 22.90
N ILE A 25 -14.07 -0.56 22.73
CA ILE A 25 -13.50 0.67 23.29
C ILE A 25 -13.56 0.62 24.82
N GLY A 26 -14.73 0.32 25.40
CA GLY A 26 -14.89 0.18 26.86
C GLY A 26 -13.96 -0.88 27.45
N ARG A 27 -13.80 -2.03 26.78
CA ARG A 27 -12.85 -3.06 27.19
C ARG A 27 -11.37 -2.62 27.08
N ALA A 28 -11.01 -1.87 26.04
CA ALA A 28 -9.67 -1.37 25.88
C ALA A 28 -9.32 -0.35 26.96
N LEU A 29 -10.24 0.53 27.31
CA LEU A 29 -10.12 1.49 28.43
C LEU A 29 -9.99 0.79 29.77
N SER A 30 -10.88 -0.16 30.08
CA SER A 30 -10.84 -0.90 31.35
C SER A 30 -9.57 -1.73 31.55
N ARG A 31 -8.94 -2.16 30.45
CA ARG A 31 -7.66 -2.88 30.45
C ARG A 31 -6.44 -1.95 30.40
N GLY A 32 -6.64 -0.63 30.32
CA GLY A 32 -5.56 0.35 30.22
C GLY A 32 -4.75 0.29 28.93
N LEU A 33 -5.29 -0.31 27.86
CA LEU A 33 -4.63 -0.41 26.54
C LEU A 33 -4.64 0.94 25.82
N ILE A 34 -5.72 1.71 25.99
CA ILE A 34 -5.84 3.09 25.54
C ILE A 34 -6.27 3.97 26.72
N ARG A 35 -6.00 5.24 26.62
CA ARG A 35 -6.49 6.26 27.56
C ARG A 35 -7.22 7.32 26.76
N VAL A 36 -8.50 7.56 27.11
CA VAL A 36 -9.30 8.61 26.48
C VAL A 36 -9.86 9.50 27.58
N ALA A 37 -9.54 10.79 27.52
CA ALA A 37 -10.11 11.82 28.35
C ALA A 37 -11.04 12.71 27.53
N VAL A 38 -12.11 13.19 28.14
CA VAL A 38 -13.03 14.16 27.52
C VAL A 38 -12.93 15.44 28.31
N GLU A 39 -12.60 16.54 27.63
CA GLU A 39 -12.46 17.88 28.20
C GLU A 39 -13.63 18.74 27.70
N ASP A 40 -14.45 19.27 28.65
CA ASP A 40 -15.55 20.17 28.31
C ASP A 40 -15.02 21.59 28.07
N ILE A 41 -15.18 22.11 26.86
CA ILE A 41 -14.77 23.48 26.51
C ILE A 41 -15.46 24.51 27.42
N ARG A 42 -16.70 24.23 27.92
CA ARG A 42 -17.43 25.16 28.80
C ARG A 42 -16.75 25.42 30.12
N ASP A 43 -15.95 24.48 30.62
CA ASP A 43 -15.18 24.68 31.84
C ASP A 43 -14.09 25.74 31.67
N HIS A 44 -13.76 26.09 30.45
CA HIS A 44 -12.75 27.07 30.05
C HIS A 44 -13.38 28.34 29.42
N GLY A 45 -14.70 28.44 29.40
CA GLY A 45 -15.44 29.55 28.83
C GLY A 45 -15.25 30.89 29.57
N ALA A 46 -15.53 31.98 28.89
CA ALA A 46 -15.35 33.34 29.41
C ALA A 46 -16.53 33.79 30.28
N GLY A 47 -16.21 34.54 31.36
CA GLY A 47 -17.20 35.16 32.23
C GLY A 47 -18.05 34.20 33.07
N SER A 48 -19.06 34.72 33.74
CA SER A 48 -19.96 33.98 34.61
C SER A 48 -20.88 33.00 33.86
N TYR A 49 -21.08 33.25 32.56
CA TYR A 49 -21.93 32.43 31.68
C TYR A 49 -21.15 31.32 30.97
N ARG A 50 -19.82 31.19 31.22
CA ARG A 50 -18.94 30.20 30.56
C ARG A 50 -19.09 30.23 29.06
N GLN A 51 -19.07 31.44 28.46
CA GLN A 51 -19.23 31.63 27.03
C GLN A 51 -18.05 31.02 26.28
N ILE A 52 -18.35 30.20 25.26
CA ILE A 52 -17.36 29.49 24.44
C ILE A 52 -17.40 29.89 22.97
N ASP A 53 -18.40 30.63 22.53
CA ASP A 53 -18.68 30.99 21.15
C ASP A 53 -19.14 32.45 21.06
N ASP A 54 -18.98 33.04 19.89
CA ASP A 54 -19.45 34.43 19.58
C ASP A 54 -19.76 34.52 18.07
N TYR A 55 -20.42 35.61 17.68
CA TYR A 55 -20.77 35.86 16.29
C TYR A 55 -19.54 36.01 15.42
N ALA A 56 -19.59 35.38 14.23
CA ALA A 56 -18.52 35.52 13.25
C ALA A 56 -18.39 36.96 12.76
N PHE A 57 -17.15 37.45 12.63
CA PHE A 57 -16.88 38.70 11.95
C PHE A 57 -17.32 38.65 10.49
N GLY A 58 -18.01 39.68 10.02
CA GLY A 58 -18.55 39.76 8.65
C GLY A 58 -19.94 39.14 8.50
N GLY A 59 -20.54 38.67 9.58
CA GLY A 59 -21.85 38.02 9.58
C GLY A 59 -21.76 36.52 9.45
N GLY A 60 -22.85 35.84 9.65
CA GLY A 60 -22.93 34.37 9.70
C GLY A 60 -23.37 33.87 11.07
N GLY A 61 -23.05 32.59 11.38
CA GLY A 61 -23.39 31.96 12.63
C GLY A 61 -22.38 32.21 13.75
N MET A 62 -22.45 31.33 14.77
CA MET A 62 -21.54 31.34 15.92
C MET A 62 -20.24 30.61 15.57
N VAL A 63 -19.12 31.04 16.16
CA VAL A 63 -17.80 30.42 16.02
C VAL A 63 -17.22 30.16 17.40
N LEU A 64 -16.61 29.01 17.62
CA LEU A 64 -15.95 28.71 18.90
C LEU A 64 -14.74 29.63 19.11
N MET A 65 -14.71 30.27 20.28
CA MET A 65 -13.74 31.32 20.64
C MET A 65 -12.34 30.73 20.85
N PRO A 66 -11.28 31.35 20.30
CA PRO A 66 -9.93 30.83 20.39
C PRO A 66 -9.38 30.75 21.82
N GLU A 67 -9.80 31.67 22.71
CA GLU A 67 -9.37 31.66 24.13
C GLU A 67 -9.89 30.47 24.91
N ALA A 68 -11.15 30.05 24.70
CA ALA A 68 -11.73 28.88 25.35
C ALA A 68 -11.07 27.59 24.85
N LEU A 69 -10.84 27.51 23.52
CA LEU A 69 -10.15 26.40 22.89
C LEU A 69 -8.69 26.28 23.36
N GLU A 70 -7.95 27.39 23.44
CA GLU A 70 -6.55 27.41 23.90
C GLU A 70 -6.44 26.96 25.35
N LYS A 71 -7.33 27.42 26.26
CA LYS A 71 -7.33 27.00 27.66
C LYS A 71 -7.67 25.52 27.82
N ALA A 72 -8.68 25.01 27.10
CA ALA A 72 -9.03 23.60 27.11
C ALA A 72 -7.88 22.71 26.62
N LEU A 73 -7.22 23.13 25.52
CA LEU A 73 -6.08 22.40 24.99
C LEU A 73 -4.87 22.46 25.96
N SER A 74 -4.58 23.62 26.54
CA SER A 74 -3.50 23.75 27.53
C SER A 74 -3.75 22.87 28.75
N ALA A 75 -4.97 22.82 29.26
CA ALA A 75 -5.33 21.92 30.38
C ALA A 75 -5.16 20.43 30.02
N ALA A 76 -5.46 20.04 28.79
CA ALA A 76 -5.22 18.69 28.29
C ALA A 76 -3.71 18.38 28.19
N GLU A 77 -2.90 19.33 27.71
CA GLU A 77 -1.45 19.21 27.59
C GLU A 77 -0.75 19.17 28.96
N GLU A 78 -1.26 19.91 29.95
CA GLU A 78 -0.75 19.83 31.34
C GLU A 78 -0.93 18.44 31.96
N LYS A 79 -2.04 17.77 31.62
CA LYS A 79 -2.37 16.42 32.14
C LYS A 79 -1.63 15.29 31.43
N SER A 80 -1.38 15.43 30.12
CA SER A 80 -0.94 14.30 29.25
C SER A 80 0.29 14.61 28.42
N GLY A 81 0.89 15.77 28.57
CA GLY A 81 2.01 16.24 27.76
C GLY A 81 1.60 16.87 26.42
N PRO A 82 2.55 17.39 25.65
CA PRO A 82 2.27 18.06 24.37
C PRO A 82 1.45 17.18 23.42
N ALA A 83 0.42 17.75 22.81
CA ALA A 83 -0.51 17.02 21.98
C ALA A 83 -0.29 17.24 20.48
N TYR A 84 -0.44 16.19 19.70
CA TYR A 84 -0.70 16.33 18.27
C TYR A 84 -2.19 16.65 18.07
N VAL A 85 -2.48 17.89 17.69
CA VAL A 85 -3.84 18.41 17.64
C VAL A 85 -4.48 18.12 16.29
N VAL A 86 -5.65 17.47 16.32
CA VAL A 86 -6.48 17.14 15.15
C VAL A 86 -7.82 17.86 15.28
N ALA A 87 -8.30 18.46 14.21
CA ALA A 87 -9.65 19.03 14.14
C ALA A 87 -10.46 18.33 13.04
N PRO A 88 -11.58 17.69 13.38
CA PRO A 88 -12.55 17.25 12.38
C PRO A 88 -13.14 18.44 11.61
N SER A 89 -13.02 18.40 10.28
CA SER A 89 -13.45 19.49 9.40
C SER A 89 -13.80 18.94 8.01
N PRO A 90 -14.88 19.42 7.35
CA PRO A 90 -15.15 19.01 5.96
C PRO A 90 -14.08 19.51 4.98
N GLN A 91 -13.25 20.48 5.37
CA GLN A 91 -12.15 21.01 4.56
C GLN A 91 -10.83 20.24 4.74
N GLY A 92 -10.78 19.31 5.70
CA GLY A 92 -9.58 18.55 6.05
C GLY A 92 -9.24 17.45 5.05
N ASP A 93 -8.06 16.87 5.23
CA ASP A 93 -7.65 15.66 4.51
C ASP A 93 -8.59 14.49 4.81
N LEU A 94 -8.84 13.65 3.81
CA LEU A 94 -9.68 12.47 4.01
C LEU A 94 -9.03 11.50 5.02
N LEU A 95 -9.80 11.10 6.03
CA LEU A 95 -9.39 10.06 6.98
C LEU A 95 -9.22 8.72 6.25
N SER A 96 -7.97 8.28 6.13
CA SER A 96 -7.62 6.99 5.54
C SER A 96 -6.86 6.12 6.55
N GLN A 97 -6.74 4.82 6.27
CA GLN A 97 -5.95 3.91 7.12
C GLN A 97 -4.52 4.40 7.33
N GLU A 98 -3.86 4.94 6.29
CA GLU A 98 -2.53 5.52 6.34
C GLU A 98 -2.45 6.72 7.31
N VAL A 99 -3.48 7.57 7.31
CA VAL A 99 -3.59 8.69 8.25
C VAL A 99 -3.72 8.17 9.68
N VAL A 100 -4.57 7.15 9.90
CA VAL A 100 -4.76 6.52 11.23
C VAL A 100 -3.45 5.90 11.72
N GLU A 101 -2.70 5.20 10.87
CA GLU A 101 -1.39 4.63 11.21
C GLU A 101 -0.36 5.71 11.60
N THR A 102 -0.36 6.83 10.86
CA THR A 102 0.48 7.99 11.19
C THR A 102 0.11 8.59 12.55
N LEU A 103 -1.18 8.72 12.85
CA LEU A 103 -1.66 9.20 14.15
C LEU A 103 -1.31 8.23 15.28
N ALA A 104 -1.44 6.93 15.05
CA ALA A 104 -1.15 5.90 16.05
C ALA A 104 0.31 5.91 16.54
N SER A 105 1.23 6.55 15.79
CA SER A 105 2.62 6.74 16.20
C SER A 105 2.81 7.89 17.20
N ARG A 106 1.77 8.68 17.51
CA ARG A 106 1.82 9.82 18.44
C ARG A 106 1.56 9.37 19.86
N GLU A 107 2.28 9.97 20.81
CA GLU A 107 2.12 9.66 22.25
C GLU A 107 0.83 10.25 22.83
N HIS A 108 0.48 11.47 22.41
CA HIS A 108 -0.75 12.16 22.82
C HIS A 108 -1.42 12.82 21.61
N ILE A 109 -2.71 12.56 21.43
CA ILE A 109 -3.55 13.15 20.37
C ILE A 109 -4.68 13.95 21.05
N ALA A 110 -4.81 15.23 20.70
CA ALA A 110 -5.96 16.03 21.07
C ALA A 110 -6.91 16.18 19.87
N ILE A 111 -8.16 15.77 20.00
CA ILE A 111 -9.19 15.92 18.98
C ILE A 111 -10.11 17.06 19.39
N VAL A 112 -10.08 18.17 18.65
CA VAL A 112 -10.87 19.38 18.95
C VAL A 112 -12.13 19.37 18.10
N CYS A 113 -13.26 19.09 18.72
CA CYS A 113 -14.55 19.03 18.04
C CYS A 113 -15.09 20.44 17.76
N GLY A 114 -15.23 20.78 16.48
CA GLY A 114 -15.91 22.00 16.03
C GLY A 114 -17.43 21.87 16.14
N HIS A 115 -18.12 22.98 16.36
CA HIS A 115 -19.58 23.09 16.33
C HIS A 115 -19.98 24.43 15.72
N TYR A 116 -21.25 24.59 15.34
CA TYR A 116 -21.74 25.80 14.64
C TYR A 116 -21.03 26.02 13.29
N GLU A 117 -20.42 27.22 13.08
CA GLU A 117 -19.61 27.50 11.90
C GLU A 117 -18.17 26.94 12.00
N GLY A 118 -17.80 26.38 13.17
CA GLY A 118 -16.49 25.75 13.38
C GLY A 118 -15.64 26.43 14.45
N LEU A 119 -14.33 26.27 14.31
CA LEU A 119 -13.30 26.83 15.19
C LEU A 119 -12.80 28.16 14.64
N ASP A 120 -12.43 29.10 15.51
CA ASP A 120 -11.75 30.31 15.06
C ASP A 120 -10.49 29.99 14.29
N GLU A 121 -10.35 30.54 13.09
CA GLU A 121 -9.28 30.25 12.15
C GLU A 121 -7.87 30.56 12.72
N ARG A 122 -7.77 31.52 13.67
CA ARG A 122 -6.51 31.85 14.34
C ARG A 122 -6.05 30.73 15.26
N PHE A 123 -6.99 30.03 15.92
CA PHE A 123 -6.71 28.82 16.69
C PHE A 123 -6.28 27.68 15.75
N VAL A 124 -7.01 27.46 14.67
CA VAL A 124 -6.68 26.41 13.69
C VAL A 124 -5.26 26.62 13.18
N LYS A 125 -4.91 27.80 12.68
CA LYS A 125 -3.56 28.11 12.16
C LYS A 125 -2.44 27.99 13.19
N LYS A 126 -2.72 28.27 14.46
CA LYS A 126 -1.70 28.29 15.51
C LYS A 126 -1.49 26.93 16.17
N ARG A 127 -2.55 26.13 16.34
CA ARG A 127 -2.54 24.95 17.22
C ARG A 127 -2.91 23.64 16.52
N VAL A 128 -3.70 23.67 15.45
CA VAL A 128 -4.13 22.45 14.77
C VAL A 128 -3.02 21.98 13.83
N HIS A 129 -2.58 20.76 14.04
CA HIS A 129 -1.56 20.12 13.20
C HIS A 129 -2.17 19.50 11.95
N ARG A 130 -3.44 19.06 12.03
CA ARG A 130 -4.12 18.45 10.90
C ARG A 130 -5.65 18.58 11.04
N GLU A 131 -6.29 19.01 9.95
CA GLU A 131 -7.74 18.90 9.81
C GLU A 131 -8.07 17.59 9.07
N LEU A 132 -9.13 16.88 9.54
CA LEU A 132 -9.53 15.59 8.99
C LEU A 132 -11.01 15.56 8.63
N SER A 133 -11.30 15.06 7.41
CA SER A 133 -12.66 14.84 6.92
C SER A 133 -12.99 13.34 6.88
N LEU A 134 -14.23 12.98 7.19
CA LEU A 134 -14.75 11.62 6.98
C LEU A 134 -15.22 11.37 5.53
N GLY A 135 -15.41 12.42 4.74
CA GLY A 135 -15.91 12.34 3.36
C GLY A 135 -16.58 13.62 2.91
N ASP A 136 -17.06 13.63 1.67
CA ASP A 136 -17.69 14.78 1.02
C ASP A 136 -19.15 14.98 1.50
N PHE A 137 -19.35 15.21 2.79
CA PHE A 137 -20.62 15.52 3.42
C PHE A 137 -20.39 16.33 4.70
N VAL A 138 -21.43 17.05 5.14
CA VAL A 138 -21.36 17.91 6.32
C VAL A 138 -22.13 17.28 7.48
N LEU A 139 -21.53 17.30 8.67
CA LEU A 139 -22.12 16.89 9.95
C LEU A 139 -22.39 18.13 10.82
N THR A 140 -23.23 17.98 11.83
CA THR A 140 -23.62 19.06 12.74
C THR A 140 -22.52 19.45 13.73
N GLY A 141 -21.51 18.58 13.92
CA GLY A 141 -20.39 18.82 14.85
C GLY A 141 -19.27 17.81 14.65
N GLY A 142 -18.17 18.02 15.38
CA GLY A 142 -16.97 17.19 15.34
C GLY A 142 -17.03 15.92 16.17
N GLU A 143 -18.08 15.68 16.95
CA GLU A 143 -18.17 14.57 17.91
C GLU A 143 -18.21 13.21 17.23
N ILE A 144 -19.04 13.03 16.19
CA ILE A 144 -19.12 11.78 15.40
C ILE A 144 -17.80 11.47 14.70
N PRO A 145 -17.18 12.43 13.98
CA PRO A 145 -15.84 12.22 13.45
C PRO A 145 -14.79 11.87 14.51
N ALA A 146 -14.85 12.49 15.69
CA ALA A 146 -13.94 12.18 16.79
C ALA A 146 -14.09 10.72 17.25
N MET A 147 -15.32 10.22 17.38
CA MET A 147 -15.57 8.80 17.67
C MET A 147 -14.98 7.89 16.60
N ALA A 148 -15.16 8.20 15.33
CA ALA A 148 -14.59 7.42 14.22
C ALA A 148 -13.06 7.38 14.28
N ILE A 149 -12.41 8.52 14.58
CA ILE A 149 -10.95 8.61 14.73
C ILE A 149 -10.48 7.76 15.93
N VAL A 150 -11.16 7.86 17.09
CA VAL A 150 -10.83 7.09 18.30
C VAL A 150 -10.97 5.59 18.04
N ASP A 151 -12.06 5.15 17.41
CA ASP A 151 -12.29 3.72 17.10
C ASP A 151 -11.20 3.19 16.14
N ALA A 152 -10.92 3.92 15.07
CA ALA A 152 -9.90 3.55 14.12
C ALA A 152 -8.50 3.45 14.75
N LEU A 153 -8.14 4.39 15.64
CA LEU A 153 -6.88 4.37 16.40
C LEU A 153 -6.82 3.19 17.37
N ALA A 154 -7.90 2.95 18.12
CA ALA A 154 -7.95 1.88 19.10
C ALA A 154 -7.75 0.50 18.46
N ARG A 155 -8.24 0.28 17.24
CA ARG A 155 -8.06 -0.97 16.48
C ARG A 155 -6.59 -1.30 16.22
N LEU A 156 -5.71 -0.30 16.11
CA LEU A 156 -4.27 -0.49 15.86
C LEU A 156 -3.46 -0.78 17.14
N VAL A 157 -4.07 -0.58 18.31
CA VAL A 157 -3.38 -0.84 19.59
C VAL A 157 -3.33 -2.34 19.86
N PRO A 158 -2.13 -2.93 20.07
CA PRO A 158 -1.99 -4.35 20.36
C PRO A 158 -2.85 -4.79 21.54
N GLY A 159 -3.58 -5.88 21.38
CA GLY A 159 -4.45 -6.45 22.42
C GLY A 159 -5.86 -5.87 22.51
N VAL A 160 -6.20 -4.82 21.78
CA VAL A 160 -7.58 -4.32 21.64
C VAL A 160 -8.39 -5.29 20.80
N ILE A 161 -7.89 -5.68 19.65
CA ILE A 161 -8.47 -6.77 18.85
C ILE A 161 -7.82 -8.08 19.29
N GLY A 162 -8.65 -9.09 19.61
CA GLY A 162 -8.18 -10.33 20.23
C GLY A 162 -7.26 -11.20 19.35
N ARG A 163 -7.16 -10.90 18.05
CA ARG A 163 -6.32 -11.63 17.08
C ARG A 163 -5.58 -10.62 16.23
N GLU A 164 -4.26 -10.49 16.42
CA GLU A 164 -3.42 -9.53 15.69
C GLU A 164 -3.49 -9.74 14.16
N SER A 165 -3.62 -11.00 13.70
CA SER A 165 -3.80 -11.30 12.29
C SER A 165 -5.07 -10.68 11.67
N ALA A 166 -6.11 -10.43 12.49
CA ALA A 166 -7.35 -9.83 11.98
C ALA A 166 -7.16 -8.40 11.50
N VAL A 167 -6.29 -7.62 12.15
CA VAL A 167 -5.97 -6.24 11.73
C VAL A 167 -5.24 -6.24 10.37
N VAL A 168 -4.31 -7.18 10.19
CA VAL A 168 -3.49 -7.29 8.97
C VAL A 168 -4.31 -7.81 7.78
N GLU A 169 -5.37 -8.58 8.05
CA GLU A 169 -6.27 -9.15 7.03
C GLU A 169 -7.43 -8.22 6.68
N ASP A 170 -7.68 -7.17 7.45
CA ASP A 170 -8.75 -6.19 7.19
C ASP A 170 -8.54 -5.38 5.91
N SER A 171 -9.63 -4.81 5.42
CA SER A 171 -9.60 -3.87 4.28
C SER A 171 -8.62 -2.71 4.54
N PHE A 172 -7.94 -2.28 3.49
CA PHE A 172 -6.99 -1.16 3.43
C PHE A 172 -5.62 -1.42 4.04
N TYR A 173 -5.45 -2.32 5.01
CA TYR A 173 -4.17 -2.56 5.67
C TYR A 173 -3.07 -3.01 4.68
N ARG A 174 -3.44 -3.86 3.70
CA ARG A 174 -2.56 -4.26 2.58
C ARG A 174 -2.89 -3.57 1.26
N GLY A 175 -3.59 -2.45 1.32
CA GLY A 175 -4.01 -1.70 0.13
C GLY A 175 -5.10 -2.38 -0.69
N MET A 176 -5.75 -3.42 -0.18
CA MET A 176 -6.85 -4.16 -0.83
C MET A 176 -8.08 -4.18 0.07
N LEU A 177 -9.25 -4.46 -0.51
CA LEU A 177 -10.44 -4.79 0.27
C LEU A 177 -10.34 -6.22 0.80
N ASP A 178 -10.98 -6.46 1.92
CA ASP A 178 -11.11 -7.80 2.49
C ASP A 178 -12.04 -8.70 1.67
N HIS A 179 -11.93 -10.02 1.87
CA HIS A 179 -12.77 -11.04 1.25
C HIS A 179 -14.17 -11.11 1.88
N PRO A 180 -15.16 -11.76 1.24
CA PRO A 180 -16.48 -11.97 1.84
C PRO A 180 -16.41 -13.00 2.98
N HIS A 181 -17.15 -12.73 4.06
CA HIS A 181 -17.29 -13.62 5.19
C HIS A 181 -18.63 -14.36 5.14
N TYR A 182 -18.59 -15.64 5.50
CA TYR A 182 -19.77 -16.52 5.59
C TYR A 182 -19.83 -17.15 6.98
N THR A 183 -21.05 -17.28 7.52
CA THR A 183 -21.30 -17.93 8.80
C THR A 183 -22.37 -19.01 8.67
N ARG A 184 -22.75 -19.63 9.76
CA ARG A 184 -23.81 -20.65 9.84
C ARG A 184 -25.20 -20.00 9.69
N PRO A 185 -26.15 -20.69 9.06
CA PRO A 185 -26.06 -22.03 8.46
C PRO A 185 -25.27 -22.04 7.12
N ALA A 186 -24.82 -23.23 6.68
CA ALA A 186 -24.05 -23.38 5.43
C ALA A 186 -24.89 -23.06 4.18
N GLU A 187 -26.20 -23.16 4.28
CA GLU A 187 -27.16 -22.75 3.25
C GLU A 187 -28.19 -21.78 3.87
N TRP A 188 -28.42 -20.66 3.20
CA TRP A 188 -29.43 -19.68 3.57
C TRP A 188 -30.21 -19.20 2.35
N ASN A 189 -31.52 -19.41 2.35
CA ASN A 189 -32.44 -19.05 1.25
C ASN A 189 -31.98 -19.58 -0.14
N GLY A 190 -31.53 -20.82 -0.21
CA GLY A 190 -31.04 -21.43 -1.45
C GLY A 190 -29.62 -21.02 -1.87
N MET A 191 -28.95 -20.19 -1.08
CA MET A 191 -27.56 -19.77 -1.30
C MET A 191 -26.62 -20.54 -0.40
N GLU A 192 -25.69 -21.31 -1.00
CA GLU A 192 -24.69 -22.05 -0.26
C GLU A 192 -23.45 -21.19 0.05
N ALA A 193 -22.87 -21.38 1.24
CA ALA A 193 -21.50 -20.91 1.50
C ALA A 193 -20.50 -21.63 0.57
N PRO A 194 -19.44 -20.95 0.09
CA PRO A 194 -18.45 -21.56 -0.79
C PRO A 194 -17.87 -22.84 -0.19
N LYS A 195 -17.96 -23.95 -0.93
CA LYS A 195 -17.52 -25.29 -0.47
C LYS A 195 -16.08 -25.35 -0.02
N VAL A 196 -15.20 -24.48 -0.60
CA VAL A 196 -13.80 -24.36 -0.19
C VAL A 196 -13.65 -23.95 1.26
N LEU A 197 -14.53 -23.06 1.77
CA LEU A 197 -14.51 -22.60 3.17
C LEU A 197 -14.91 -23.71 4.16
N LEU A 198 -15.65 -24.72 3.70
CA LEU A 198 -16.11 -25.87 4.49
C LEU A 198 -15.13 -27.05 4.39
N SER A 199 -14.08 -26.95 3.55
CA SER A 199 -13.19 -28.07 3.23
C SER A 199 -12.14 -28.38 4.31
N GLY A 200 -11.88 -27.47 5.24
CA GLY A 200 -10.80 -27.56 6.23
C GLY A 200 -9.37 -27.43 5.66
N HIS A 201 -9.21 -27.23 4.34
CA HIS A 201 -7.91 -27.08 3.70
C HIS A 201 -7.40 -25.63 3.76
N ALA A 202 -6.61 -25.29 4.77
CA ALA A 202 -6.13 -23.94 5.04
C ALA A 202 -5.55 -23.25 3.78
N ALA A 203 -4.64 -23.90 3.05
CA ALA A 203 -4.02 -23.30 1.86
C ALA A 203 -5.02 -22.99 0.73
N ARG A 204 -6.08 -23.80 0.56
CA ARG A 204 -7.15 -23.53 -0.42
C ARG A 204 -8.06 -22.41 0.04
N ILE A 205 -8.35 -22.35 1.33
CA ILE A 205 -9.14 -21.27 1.95
C ILE A 205 -8.40 -19.94 1.80
N ASP A 206 -7.11 -19.89 2.14
CA ASP A 206 -6.30 -18.68 2.03
C ASP A 206 -6.15 -18.22 0.57
N ARG A 207 -6.04 -19.16 -0.36
CA ARG A 207 -6.03 -18.83 -1.78
C ARG A 207 -7.35 -18.20 -2.21
N TRP A 208 -8.48 -18.84 -1.87
CA TRP A 208 -9.82 -18.33 -2.19
C TRP A 208 -10.04 -16.93 -1.61
N ARG A 209 -9.63 -16.69 -0.34
CA ARG A 209 -9.73 -15.36 0.30
C ARG A 209 -8.98 -14.29 -0.47
N ARG A 210 -7.76 -14.58 -0.90
CA ARG A 210 -6.98 -13.64 -1.72
C ARG A 210 -7.61 -13.38 -3.08
N ASP A 211 -8.13 -14.40 -3.74
CA ASP A 211 -8.82 -14.26 -5.02
C ASP A 211 -10.07 -13.39 -4.91
N GLU A 212 -10.87 -13.58 -3.86
CA GLU A 212 -12.07 -12.78 -3.59
C GLU A 212 -11.73 -11.33 -3.20
N ALA A 213 -10.70 -11.13 -2.39
CA ALA A 213 -10.21 -9.80 -2.03
C ALA A 213 -9.77 -9.02 -3.29
N ALA A 214 -9.02 -9.66 -4.19
CA ALA A 214 -8.60 -9.06 -5.46
C ALA A 214 -9.80 -8.73 -6.35
N GLU A 215 -10.76 -9.65 -6.50
CA GLU A 215 -11.98 -9.44 -7.32
C GLU A 215 -12.85 -8.31 -6.77
N ARG A 216 -13.06 -8.27 -5.45
CA ARG A 216 -13.78 -7.15 -4.80
C ARG A 216 -13.09 -5.82 -4.99
N THR A 217 -11.77 -5.79 -4.86
CA THR A 217 -11.01 -4.55 -5.04
C THR A 217 -11.10 -4.09 -6.49
N LEU A 218 -10.92 -4.99 -7.45
CA LEU A 218 -11.04 -4.69 -8.87
C LEU A 218 -12.41 -4.14 -9.26
N SER A 219 -13.48 -4.67 -8.64
CA SER A 219 -14.86 -4.28 -8.98
C SER A 219 -15.35 -3.04 -8.23
N ARG A 220 -14.97 -2.87 -6.96
CA ARG A 220 -15.54 -1.82 -6.08
C ARG A 220 -14.62 -0.63 -5.85
N ARG A 221 -13.32 -0.86 -5.73
CA ARG A 221 -12.32 0.15 -5.39
C ARG A 221 -11.02 -0.04 -6.21
N PRO A 222 -11.12 0.01 -7.56
CA PRO A 222 -9.98 -0.28 -8.44
C PRO A 222 -8.80 0.69 -8.27
N GLU A 223 -9.02 1.87 -7.71
CA GLU A 223 -7.97 2.84 -7.41
C GLU A 223 -6.99 2.35 -6.31
N LEU A 224 -7.44 1.51 -5.39
CA LEU A 224 -6.59 0.95 -4.33
C LEU A 224 -5.44 0.09 -4.88
N ILE A 225 -5.66 -0.55 -6.03
CA ILE A 225 -4.65 -1.40 -6.67
C ILE A 225 -3.35 -0.64 -6.97
N GLY A 226 -3.43 0.68 -7.18
CA GLY A 226 -2.26 1.53 -7.39
C GLY A 226 -1.26 1.46 -6.23
N ARG A 227 -1.76 1.39 -5.00
CA ARG A 227 -0.95 1.37 -3.77
C ARG A 227 -0.64 -0.04 -3.25
N ALA A 228 -1.43 -1.05 -3.64
CA ALA A 228 -1.32 -2.41 -3.13
C ALA A 228 -0.08 -3.14 -3.66
N ASN A 229 0.59 -3.91 -2.81
CA ASN A 229 1.48 -4.96 -3.27
C ASN A 229 0.63 -6.14 -3.75
N ILE A 230 0.67 -6.44 -5.05
CA ILE A 230 -0.16 -7.52 -5.60
C ILE A 230 0.51 -8.89 -5.60
N ARG A 231 1.75 -9.02 -5.13
CA ARG A 231 2.51 -10.28 -5.18
C ARG A 231 1.79 -11.44 -4.51
N ASP A 232 1.22 -11.20 -3.34
CA ASP A 232 0.52 -12.22 -2.54
C ASP A 232 -0.83 -12.65 -3.15
N TYR A 233 -1.37 -11.86 -4.06
CA TYR A 233 -2.65 -12.11 -4.75
C TYR A 233 -2.50 -12.85 -6.08
N LEU A 234 -1.26 -13.06 -6.53
CA LEU A 234 -1.01 -13.81 -7.78
C LEU A 234 -1.03 -15.32 -7.54
N PRO A 235 -1.72 -16.12 -8.39
CA PRO A 235 -1.77 -17.57 -8.27
C PRO A 235 -0.48 -18.26 -8.67
N GLY A 236 0.28 -17.63 -9.57
CA GLY A 236 1.50 -18.17 -10.15
C GLY A 236 2.74 -17.36 -9.79
N GLY A 237 3.88 -17.86 -10.23
CA GLY A 237 5.17 -17.20 -10.07
C GLY A 237 5.29 -15.93 -10.90
N VAL A 238 6.21 -15.07 -10.45
CA VAL A 238 6.62 -13.85 -11.16
C VAL A 238 8.06 -13.99 -11.60
N TYR A 239 8.32 -13.73 -12.87
CA TYR A 239 9.60 -13.91 -13.53
C TYR A 239 10.02 -12.65 -14.26
N ALA A 240 11.34 -12.46 -14.42
CA ALA A 240 11.90 -11.41 -15.22
C ALA A 240 12.83 -12.03 -16.28
N ALA A 241 12.65 -11.69 -17.56
CA ALA A 241 13.57 -12.04 -18.63
C ALA A 241 14.45 -10.84 -18.96
N LEU A 242 15.78 -11.02 -18.89
CA LEU A 242 16.76 -10.08 -19.40
C LEU A 242 17.21 -10.58 -20.78
N VAL A 243 16.72 -9.90 -21.81
CA VAL A 243 16.90 -10.32 -23.21
C VAL A 243 18.13 -9.64 -23.81
N HIS A 244 19.07 -10.47 -24.30
CA HIS A 244 20.27 -10.02 -25.00
C HIS A 244 20.20 -10.28 -26.51
N PHE A 245 19.19 -11.01 -26.98
CA PHE A 245 18.90 -11.24 -28.40
C PHE A 245 17.43 -11.69 -28.58
N PRO A 246 16.71 -11.17 -29.58
CA PRO A 246 17.11 -10.03 -30.42
C PRO A 246 16.85 -8.69 -29.72
N VAL A 247 17.84 -7.82 -29.76
CA VAL A 247 17.77 -6.43 -29.27
C VAL A 247 18.20 -5.48 -30.39
N LEU A 248 18.00 -4.19 -30.16
CA LEU A 248 18.39 -3.13 -31.08
C LEU A 248 19.78 -2.59 -30.72
N ASP A 249 20.57 -2.24 -31.74
CA ASP A 249 21.76 -1.42 -31.59
C ASP A 249 21.44 0.08 -31.68
N ARG A 250 22.46 0.94 -31.68
CA ARG A 250 22.28 2.40 -31.78
C ARG A 250 21.71 2.88 -33.11
N LYS A 251 21.77 2.05 -34.16
CA LYS A 251 21.23 2.33 -35.49
C LYS A 251 19.80 1.79 -35.65
N GLY A 252 19.26 1.10 -34.62
CA GLY A 252 17.99 0.41 -34.69
C GLY A 252 18.04 -0.95 -35.40
N GLU A 253 19.26 -1.48 -35.66
CA GLU A 253 19.43 -2.78 -36.30
C GLU A 253 19.39 -3.92 -35.26
N ARG A 254 18.94 -5.08 -35.71
CA ARG A 254 18.89 -6.30 -34.90
C ARG A 254 20.29 -6.79 -34.53
N THR A 255 20.55 -6.92 -33.23
CA THR A 255 21.85 -7.35 -32.73
C THR A 255 21.76 -8.22 -31.49
N THR A 256 22.92 -8.72 -31.04
CA THR A 256 23.09 -9.40 -29.72
C THR A 256 23.90 -8.50 -28.80
N ALA A 257 23.40 -8.17 -27.65
CA ALA A 257 24.13 -7.44 -26.63
C ALA A 257 24.99 -8.36 -25.75
N ALA A 258 26.10 -7.85 -25.26
CA ALA A 258 26.95 -8.54 -24.30
C ALA A 258 26.31 -8.51 -22.89
N ILE A 259 26.56 -9.55 -22.09
CA ILE A 259 26.12 -9.62 -20.71
C ILE A 259 27.07 -8.82 -19.83
N ALA A 260 26.52 -7.91 -19.02
CA ALA A 260 27.26 -7.18 -18.00
C ALA A 260 27.02 -7.81 -16.61
N GLY A 261 28.12 -8.07 -15.89
CA GLY A 261 28.03 -8.65 -14.54
C GLY A 261 27.26 -7.77 -13.54
N LEU A 262 27.29 -6.46 -13.75
CA LEU A 262 26.54 -5.48 -12.95
C LEU A 262 25.03 -5.65 -13.13
N ASP A 263 24.56 -5.92 -14.36
CA ASP A 263 23.14 -6.16 -14.62
C ASP A 263 22.63 -7.41 -13.88
N LEU A 264 23.42 -8.48 -13.86
CA LEU A 264 23.07 -9.72 -13.15
C LEU A 264 22.97 -9.49 -11.64
N SER A 265 23.94 -8.78 -11.06
CA SER A 265 23.97 -8.48 -9.63
C SER A 265 22.76 -7.64 -9.20
N ASP A 266 22.54 -6.51 -9.89
CA ASP A 266 21.53 -5.54 -9.47
C ASP A 266 20.11 -6.03 -9.76
N LEU A 267 19.87 -6.66 -10.92
CA LEU A 267 18.58 -7.26 -11.23
C LEU A 267 18.28 -8.46 -10.33
N GLY A 268 19.29 -9.30 -10.03
CA GLY A 268 19.14 -10.40 -9.09
C GLY A 268 18.68 -9.93 -7.70
N ARG A 269 19.31 -8.85 -7.20
CA ARG A 269 18.92 -8.21 -5.93
C ARG A 269 17.53 -7.61 -6.01
N SER A 270 17.21 -6.88 -7.08
CA SER A 270 15.87 -6.31 -7.28
C SER A 270 14.80 -7.41 -7.34
N CYS A 271 15.05 -8.50 -8.06
CA CYS A 271 14.15 -9.67 -8.08
C CYS A 271 13.90 -10.20 -6.67
N ARG A 272 14.96 -10.36 -5.87
CA ARG A 272 14.82 -10.87 -4.50
C ARG A 272 14.04 -9.93 -3.61
N THR A 273 14.31 -8.63 -3.68
CA THR A 273 13.65 -7.58 -2.89
C THR A 273 12.14 -7.52 -3.16
N TYR A 274 11.73 -7.63 -4.42
CA TYR A 274 10.32 -7.49 -4.81
C TYR A 274 9.58 -8.83 -5.00
N GLY A 275 10.16 -9.94 -4.59
CA GLY A 275 9.50 -11.25 -4.67
C GLY A 275 9.34 -11.79 -6.08
N VAL A 276 10.23 -11.39 -7.02
CA VAL A 276 10.35 -12.00 -8.36
C VAL A 276 11.12 -13.30 -8.22
N ASP A 277 10.50 -14.42 -8.62
CA ASP A 277 11.00 -15.77 -8.32
C ASP A 277 12.32 -16.10 -8.99
N ARG A 278 12.51 -15.66 -10.25
CA ARG A 278 13.74 -15.91 -11.03
C ARG A 278 14.02 -14.82 -12.05
N LEU A 279 15.30 -14.55 -12.22
CA LEU A 279 15.84 -13.79 -13.36
C LEU A 279 16.27 -14.76 -14.46
N LEU A 280 15.69 -14.65 -15.65
CA LEU A 280 15.90 -15.50 -16.80
C LEU A 280 16.75 -14.74 -17.84
N VAL A 281 18.02 -15.05 -17.96
CA VAL A 281 18.92 -14.38 -18.90
C VAL A 281 18.88 -15.13 -20.23
N THR A 282 18.53 -14.45 -21.32
CA THR A 282 18.38 -15.09 -22.63
C THR A 282 19.42 -14.56 -23.64
N THR A 283 20.20 -15.45 -24.20
CA THR A 283 21.18 -15.17 -25.26
C THR A 283 21.51 -16.44 -26.05
N PRO A 284 21.63 -16.36 -27.40
CA PRO A 284 22.05 -17.53 -28.23
C PRO A 284 23.51 -17.90 -28.02
N LEU A 285 24.33 -16.99 -27.51
CA LEU A 285 25.78 -17.18 -27.37
C LEU A 285 26.11 -18.11 -26.19
N ALA A 286 26.62 -19.32 -26.48
CA ALA A 286 26.93 -20.32 -25.45
C ALA A 286 27.99 -19.82 -24.46
N SER A 287 29.02 -19.09 -24.94
CA SER A 287 30.04 -18.49 -24.07
C SER A 287 29.46 -17.51 -23.03
N GLN A 288 28.50 -16.70 -23.43
CA GLN A 288 27.82 -15.75 -22.53
C GLN A 288 26.97 -16.49 -21.48
N ARG A 289 26.26 -17.56 -21.87
CA ARG A 289 25.51 -18.37 -20.90
C ARG A 289 26.44 -19.05 -19.90
N GLU A 290 27.61 -19.53 -20.34
CA GLU A 290 28.59 -20.14 -19.42
C GLU A 290 29.24 -19.11 -18.49
N LEU A 291 29.47 -17.88 -18.96
CA LEU A 291 29.89 -16.77 -18.11
C LEU A 291 28.89 -16.54 -16.96
N VAL A 292 27.57 -16.46 -17.24
CA VAL A 292 26.55 -16.29 -16.22
C VAL A 292 26.55 -17.41 -15.22
N LYS A 293 26.68 -18.68 -15.69
CA LYS A 293 26.74 -19.84 -14.81
C LYS A 293 27.98 -19.82 -13.91
N THR A 294 29.12 -19.41 -14.45
CA THR A 294 30.37 -19.30 -13.69
C THR A 294 30.25 -18.23 -12.60
N MET A 295 29.68 -17.06 -12.95
CA MET A 295 29.41 -16.03 -11.96
C MET A 295 28.40 -16.50 -10.90
N ALA A 296 27.34 -17.19 -11.30
CA ALA A 296 26.36 -17.71 -10.36
C ALA A 296 27.01 -18.74 -9.40
N ARG A 297 27.79 -19.69 -9.91
CA ARG A 297 28.54 -20.67 -9.09
C ARG A 297 29.50 -20.00 -8.09
N HIS A 298 30.22 -18.94 -8.53
CA HIS A 298 31.11 -18.21 -7.63
C HIS A 298 30.37 -17.68 -6.38
N TRP A 299 29.15 -17.16 -6.58
CA TRP A 299 28.36 -16.62 -5.47
C TRP A 299 27.54 -17.69 -4.70
N THR A 300 27.08 -18.74 -5.37
CA THR A 300 26.22 -19.76 -4.73
C THR A 300 27.00 -20.88 -4.06
N GLU A 301 28.11 -21.31 -4.63
CA GLU A 301 28.90 -22.47 -4.21
C GLU A 301 30.33 -22.10 -3.81
N GLY A 302 30.85 -20.98 -4.31
CA GLY A 302 32.23 -20.53 -4.06
C GLY A 302 32.37 -19.62 -2.82
N ALA A 303 33.60 -19.15 -2.58
CA ALA A 303 33.95 -18.29 -1.45
C ALA A 303 33.18 -16.96 -1.41
N GLY A 304 32.72 -16.45 -2.54
CA GLY A 304 31.94 -15.22 -2.62
C GLY A 304 30.65 -15.26 -1.79
N GLY A 305 29.97 -16.41 -1.77
CA GLY A 305 28.72 -16.58 -1.02
C GLY A 305 28.91 -16.63 0.51
N ALA A 306 30.08 -17.04 0.98
CA ALA A 306 30.43 -17.02 2.40
C ALA A 306 30.71 -15.57 2.87
N VAL A 307 31.30 -14.75 2.01
CA VAL A 307 31.60 -13.35 2.31
C VAL A 307 30.37 -12.44 2.22
N ASN A 308 29.45 -12.75 1.28
CA ASN A 308 28.24 -11.95 1.07
C ASN A 308 27.02 -12.84 0.85
N PRO A 309 26.29 -13.22 1.92
CA PRO A 309 25.08 -14.05 1.86
C PRO A 309 23.97 -13.45 0.98
N ASP A 310 23.79 -12.13 0.99
CA ASP A 310 22.73 -11.45 0.22
C ASP A 310 22.98 -11.59 -1.29
N ARG A 311 24.22 -11.53 -1.73
CA ARG A 311 24.57 -11.82 -3.12
C ARG A 311 24.38 -13.28 -3.49
N LYS A 312 24.65 -14.21 -2.56
CA LYS A 312 24.35 -15.62 -2.76
C LYS A 312 22.88 -15.83 -3.10
N GLU A 313 21.97 -15.24 -2.31
CA GLU A 313 20.53 -15.30 -2.56
C GLU A 313 20.12 -14.68 -3.92
N ALA A 314 20.69 -13.52 -4.25
CA ALA A 314 20.41 -12.84 -5.52
C ALA A 314 20.79 -13.71 -6.73
N PHE A 315 21.99 -14.31 -6.71
CA PHE A 315 22.47 -15.16 -7.81
C PHE A 315 21.83 -16.54 -7.88
N ALA A 316 21.35 -17.09 -6.76
CA ALA A 316 20.62 -18.37 -6.73
C ALA A 316 19.31 -18.32 -7.54
N GLY A 317 18.77 -17.13 -7.78
CA GLY A 317 17.60 -16.86 -8.60
C GLY A 317 17.86 -16.81 -10.11
N ILE A 318 19.10 -16.82 -10.59
CA ILE A 318 19.42 -16.60 -12.00
C ILE A 318 19.46 -17.91 -12.79
N LYS A 319 18.84 -17.92 -13.97
CA LYS A 319 18.89 -19.01 -14.95
C LYS A 319 19.18 -18.47 -16.35
N THR A 320 19.81 -19.30 -17.20
CA THR A 320 20.16 -18.94 -18.58
C THR A 320 19.41 -19.79 -19.59
N PHE A 321 19.04 -19.19 -20.71
CA PHE A 321 18.37 -19.82 -21.84
C PHE A 321 18.96 -19.37 -23.18
N ALA A 322 18.86 -20.22 -24.19
CA ALA A 322 19.33 -19.88 -25.54
C ALA A 322 18.41 -18.87 -26.24
N SER A 323 17.14 -18.81 -25.85
CA SER A 323 16.16 -17.88 -26.42
C SER A 323 15.05 -17.55 -25.41
N LEU A 324 14.29 -16.49 -25.69
CA LEU A 324 13.13 -16.11 -24.89
C LEU A 324 12.07 -17.22 -24.88
N GLU A 325 11.83 -17.88 -26.01
CA GLU A 325 10.89 -19.01 -26.12
C GLU A 325 11.28 -20.19 -25.21
N GLY A 326 12.59 -20.40 -25.04
CA GLY A 326 13.11 -21.40 -24.11
C GLY A 326 12.79 -21.06 -22.65
N ALA A 327 12.92 -19.79 -22.30
CA ALA A 327 12.55 -19.26 -20.99
C ALA A 327 11.03 -19.36 -20.73
N GLU A 328 10.21 -18.95 -21.71
CA GLU A 328 8.74 -19.05 -21.65
C GLU A 328 8.27 -20.50 -21.43
N ARG A 329 8.81 -21.44 -22.23
CA ARG A 329 8.48 -22.87 -22.07
C ARG A 329 8.87 -23.41 -20.70
N TRP A 330 10.01 -22.98 -20.18
CA TRP A 330 10.43 -23.37 -18.84
C TRP A 330 9.48 -22.85 -17.76
N VAL A 331 9.05 -21.58 -17.86
CA VAL A 331 8.04 -21.02 -16.95
C VAL A 331 6.73 -21.79 -17.07
N ALA A 332 6.23 -22.01 -18.28
CA ALA A 332 4.98 -22.73 -18.54
C ALA A 332 5.00 -24.16 -17.97
N GLY A 333 6.14 -24.87 -18.12
CA GLY A 333 6.33 -26.22 -17.58
C GLY A 333 6.35 -26.24 -16.05
N ARG A 334 6.96 -25.23 -15.42
CA ARG A 334 7.03 -25.09 -13.97
C ARG A 334 5.67 -24.74 -13.35
N GLU A 335 4.98 -23.78 -13.95
CA GLU A 335 3.72 -23.22 -13.43
C GLU A 335 2.47 -23.98 -13.89
N LYS A 336 2.63 -24.93 -14.82
CA LYS A 336 1.53 -25.65 -15.48
C LYS A 336 0.56 -24.73 -16.24
N ALA A 337 1.00 -23.53 -16.56
CA ALA A 337 0.23 -22.51 -17.28
C ALA A 337 1.17 -21.58 -18.06
N PRO A 338 0.78 -21.10 -19.26
CA PRO A 338 1.60 -20.18 -20.03
C PRO A 338 1.68 -18.81 -19.33
N PRO A 339 2.87 -18.18 -19.24
CA PRO A 339 3.01 -16.89 -18.59
C PRO A 339 2.34 -15.77 -19.38
N LEU A 340 1.88 -14.74 -18.67
CA LEU A 340 1.49 -13.46 -19.20
C LEU A 340 2.77 -12.66 -19.50
N LEU A 341 3.03 -12.36 -20.77
CA LEU A 341 4.23 -11.67 -21.22
C LEU A 341 4.01 -10.16 -21.17
N ILE A 342 4.85 -9.45 -20.43
CA ILE A 342 4.80 -8.00 -20.25
C ILE A 342 6.10 -7.40 -20.75
N GLY A 343 6.06 -6.76 -21.92
CA GLY A 343 7.20 -6.07 -22.51
C GLY A 343 7.44 -4.69 -21.92
N THR A 344 8.69 -4.25 -21.93
CA THR A 344 9.09 -2.90 -21.55
C THR A 344 9.81 -2.21 -22.70
N THR A 345 9.62 -0.90 -22.85
CA THR A 345 10.25 -0.08 -23.88
C THR A 345 10.58 1.31 -23.34
N ALA A 346 11.62 1.95 -23.90
CA ALA A 346 11.92 3.36 -23.62
C ALA A 346 11.21 4.31 -24.59
N SER A 347 10.70 3.80 -25.73
CA SER A 347 9.98 4.59 -26.74
C SER A 347 8.49 4.29 -26.68
N ALA A 348 7.65 5.33 -26.67
CA ALA A 348 6.20 5.19 -26.67
C ALA A 348 5.70 4.57 -27.99
N ARG A 349 4.69 3.73 -27.90
CA ARG A 349 4.03 3.05 -29.00
C ARG A 349 2.52 3.16 -28.85
N ASP A 350 1.81 3.10 -29.98
CA ASP A 350 0.37 2.99 -29.95
C ASP A 350 -0.05 1.66 -29.29
N GLY A 351 -1.00 1.74 -28.37
CA GLY A 351 -1.47 0.58 -27.63
C GLY A 351 -0.66 0.23 -26.36
N ASP A 352 0.38 0.99 -26.04
CA ASP A 352 1.12 0.83 -24.78
C ASP A 352 0.21 1.04 -23.55
N VAL A 353 0.34 0.16 -22.57
CA VAL A 353 -0.53 0.08 -21.39
C VAL A 353 0.10 0.81 -20.21
N HIS A 354 -0.67 1.67 -19.56
CA HIS A 354 -0.22 2.28 -18.29
C HIS A 354 -0.01 1.20 -17.21
N TRP A 355 1.03 1.33 -16.41
CA TRP A 355 1.40 0.33 -15.40
C TRP A 355 0.25 -0.05 -14.46
N LEU A 356 -0.64 0.90 -14.10
CA LEU A 356 -1.79 0.62 -13.24
C LEU A 356 -2.82 -0.29 -13.92
N GLU A 357 -3.09 -0.09 -15.22
CA GLU A 357 -3.98 -0.96 -15.97
C GLU A 357 -3.33 -2.34 -16.21
N ALA A 358 -2.03 -2.38 -16.47
CA ALA A 358 -1.29 -3.63 -16.55
C ALA A 358 -1.37 -4.42 -15.23
N LYS A 359 -1.26 -3.72 -14.08
CA LYS A 359 -1.38 -4.31 -12.75
C LYS A 359 -2.78 -4.90 -12.49
N ARG A 360 -3.83 -4.18 -12.91
CA ARG A 360 -5.22 -4.68 -12.87
C ARG A 360 -5.42 -5.90 -13.77
N ARG A 361 -4.86 -5.87 -14.98
CA ARG A 361 -4.95 -6.98 -15.92
C ARG A 361 -4.23 -8.23 -15.41
N VAL A 362 -3.07 -8.10 -14.81
CA VAL A 362 -2.33 -9.19 -14.15
C VAL A 362 -3.19 -9.89 -13.09
N LEU A 363 -3.91 -9.13 -12.25
CA LEU A 363 -4.82 -9.69 -11.25
C LEU A 363 -6.01 -10.43 -11.86
N ARG A 364 -6.59 -9.90 -12.97
CA ARG A 364 -7.73 -10.51 -13.66
C ARG A 364 -7.36 -11.81 -14.37
N GLU A 365 -6.22 -11.86 -15.04
CA GLU A 365 -5.83 -13.02 -15.85
C GLU A 365 -5.37 -14.22 -15.02
N LYS A 366 -4.98 -14.02 -13.76
CA LYS A 366 -4.62 -15.10 -12.82
C LYS A 366 -3.59 -16.10 -13.39
N ARG A 367 -2.63 -15.59 -14.17
CA ARG A 367 -1.56 -16.35 -14.83
C ARG A 367 -0.21 -16.04 -14.19
N PRO A 368 0.82 -16.94 -14.32
CA PRO A 368 2.20 -16.56 -14.03
C PRO A 368 2.61 -15.35 -14.88
N VAL A 369 3.46 -14.49 -14.35
CA VAL A 369 3.88 -13.25 -15.01
C VAL A 369 5.33 -13.32 -15.43
N LEU A 370 5.63 -12.92 -16.68
CA LEU A 370 7.00 -12.78 -17.18
C LEU A 370 7.20 -11.35 -17.70
N PHE A 371 7.91 -10.54 -16.92
CA PHE A 371 8.39 -9.23 -17.37
C PHE A 371 9.57 -9.39 -18.32
N ILE A 372 9.57 -8.66 -19.42
CA ILE A 372 10.60 -8.76 -20.47
C ILE A 372 11.32 -7.42 -20.58
N PHE A 373 12.61 -7.44 -20.26
CA PHE A 373 13.50 -6.28 -20.31
C PHE A 373 14.55 -6.47 -21.40
N GLY A 374 14.77 -5.43 -22.22
CA GLY A 374 15.79 -5.40 -23.26
C GLY A 374 17.10 -4.81 -22.76
N THR A 375 18.20 -5.29 -23.32
CA THR A 375 19.52 -4.67 -23.21
C THR A 375 19.85 -3.88 -24.50
N GLY A 376 21.04 -3.28 -24.60
CA GLY A 376 21.42 -2.46 -25.75
C GLY A 376 20.52 -1.22 -25.87
N SER A 377 19.99 -0.97 -27.05
CA SER A 377 19.06 0.13 -27.32
C SER A 377 17.57 -0.26 -27.21
N GLY A 378 17.28 -1.44 -26.65
CA GLY A 378 15.92 -1.92 -26.39
C GLY A 378 15.58 -3.24 -27.08
N LEU A 379 14.37 -3.74 -26.80
CA LEU A 379 13.84 -4.95 -27.39
C LEU A 379 13.56 -4.77 -28.90
N HIS A 380 13.90 -5.76 -29.68
CA HIS A 380 13.52 -5.81 -31.11
C HIS A 380 12.00 -6.05 -31.23
N ASP A 381 11.39 -5.55 -32.33
CA ASP A 381 9.94 -5.65 -32.57
C ASP A 381 9.41 -7.09 -32.57
N GLN A 382 10.20 -8.06 -32.99
CA GLN A 382 9.86 -9.49 -32.91
C GLN A 382 9.60 -9.97 -31.48
N VAL A 383 10.27 -9.39 -30.48
CA VAL A 383 10.03 -9.69 -29.05
C VAL A 383 8.79 -8.98 -28.57
N LEU A 384 8.66 -7.69 -28.90
CA LEU A 384 7.53 -6.87 -28.47
C LEU A 384 6.21 -7.38 -29.04
N ALA A 385 6.17 -7.85 -30.30
CA ALA A 385 5.00 -8.43 -30.94
C ALA A 385 4.49 -9.71 -30.26
N ARG A 386 5.32 -10.39 -29.46
CA ARG A 386 4.92 -11.57 -28.66
C ARG A 386 4.32 -11.20 -27.33
N CYS A 387 4.52 -9.97 -26.85
CA CYS A 387 4.04 -9.55 -25.55
C CYS A 387 2.51 -9.39 -25.57
N HIS A 388 1.86 -9.86 -24.51
CA HIS A 388 0.41 -9.67 -24.33
C HIS A 388 0.07 -8.22 -23.99
N MET A 389 1.05 -7.49 -23.45
CA MET A 389 0.99 -6.04 -23.23
C MET A 389 2.42 -5.47 -23.19
N ILE A 390 2.55 -4.22 -23.57
CA ILE A 390 3.79 -3.43 -23.48
C ILE A 390 3.52 -2.27 -22.54
N LEU A 391 4.37 -2.08 -21.55
CA LEU A 391 4.22 -0.98 -20.60
C LEU A 391 4.59 0.34 -21.26
N LYS A 392 3.79 1.39 -20.99
CA LYS A 392 4.19 2.76 -21.33
C LYS A 392 5.57 3.06 -20.78
N PRO A 393 6.41 3.79 -21.52
CA PRO A 393 7.73 4.20 -21.05
C PRO A 393 7.71 4.88 -19.67
N LEU A 394 8.77 4.65 -18.92
CA LEU A 394 9.01 5.38 -17.67
C LEU A 394 9.57 6.75 -18.04
N THR A 395 8.77 7.79 -17.92
CA THR A 395 9.18 9.17 -18.19
C THR A 395 9.40 9.95 -16.92
N GLY A 396 10.46 10.75 -16.85
CA GLY A 396 10.80 11.56 -15.68
C GLY A 396 10.07 12.90 -15.60
N GLY A 397 9.35 13.30 -16.63
CA GLY A 397 8.66 14.60 -16.67
C GLY A 397 9.60 15.82 -16.72
N TYR A 398 10.92 15.63 -16.84
CA TYR A 398 11.91 16.70 -16.89
C TYR A 398 12.73 16.60 -18.17
N GLY A 399 12.34 17.33 -19.21
CA GLY A 399 12.98 17.31 -20.53
C GLY A 399 12.75 16.03 -21.33
N ASP A 400 13.44 15.91 -22.47
CA ASP A 400 13.29 14.81 -23.42
C ASP A 400 14.26 13.64 -23.17
N TYR A 401 15.09 13.73 -22.14
CA TYR A 401 16.06 12.69 -21.80
C TYR A 401 15.38 11.50 -21.13
N ASN A 402 15.23 10.39 -21.83
CA ASN A 402 14.60 9.15 -21.34
C ASN A 402 15.48 7.92 -21.58
N HIS A 403 16.64 7.86 -20.90
CA HIS A 403 17.63 6.78 -21.03
C HIS A 403 17.95 6.14 -19.68
N LEU A 404 16.98 5.45 -19.10
CA LEU A 404 17.21 4.66 -17.88
C LEU A 404 18.01 3.40 -18.20
N SER A 405 18.94 3.02 -17.32
CA SER A 405 19.55 1.70 -17.42
C SER A 405 18.47 0.61 -17.21
N VAL A 406 18.67 -0.57 -17.81
CA VAL A 406 17.76 -1.71 -17.63
C VAL A 406 17.55 -2.06 -16.15
N ARG A 407 18.58 -1.90 -15.33
CA ARG A 407 18.53 -2.13 -13.87
C ARG A 407 17.57 -1.17 -13.17
N THR A 408 17.70 0.10 -13.48
CA THR A 408 16.83 1.16 -12.93
C THR A 408 15.39 0.99 -13.40
N ALA A 409 15.19 0.73 -14.70
CA ALA A 409 13.86 0.52 -15.25
C ALA A 409 13.16 -0.69 -14.62
N ALA A 410 13.87 -1.81 -14.46
CA ALA A 410 13.31 -3.00 -13.82
C ALA A 410 12.97 -2.76 -12.35
N GLY A 411 13.85 -2.07 -11.59
CA GLY A 411 13.57 -1.71 -10.21
C GLY A 411 12.30 -0.86 -10.06
N ILE A 412 12.12 0.16 -10.92
CA ILE A 412 10.92 1.00 -10.92
C ILE A 412 9.67 0.20 -11.31
N VAL A 413 9.77 -0.69 -12.31
CA VAL A 413 8.63 -1.55 -12.70
C VAL A 413 8.23 -2.46 -11.54
N PHE A 414 9.20 -3.14 -10.92
CA PHE A 414 8.92 -4.02 -9.77
C PHE A 414 8.33 -3.25 -8.59
N ASP A 415 8.84 -2.05 -8.30
CA ASP A 415 8.30 -1.19 -7.26
C ASP A 415 6.84 -0.80 -7.53
N ARG A 416 6.50 -0.46 -8.77
CA ARG A 416 5.12 -0.13 -9.16
C ARG A 416 4.15 -1.29 -9.02
N PHE A 417 4.60 -2.53 -9.21
CA PHE A 417 3.76 -3.73 -9.11
C PHE A 417 3.75 -4.33 -7.70
N PHE A 418 4.88 -4.35 -7.02
CA PHE A 418 5.12 -5.13 -5.81
C PHE A 418 5.64 -4.30 -4.62
N GLY A 419 5.91 -3.01 -4.80
CA GLY A 419 6.25 -2.10 -3.72
C GLY A 419 5.00 -1.71 -2.90
N TRP A 420 5.21 -1.37 -1.64
CA TRP A 420 4.21 -0.71 -0.79
C TRP A 420 4.22 0.80 -1.06
N ARG A 421 3.03 1.41 -1.23
CA ARG A 421 2.89 2.86 -1.50
C ARG A 421 1.81 3.48 -0.64
#